data_4a5d975394882a0defadad4f46242087
#
_entry.id   4a5d975394882a0defadad4f46242087
#
_cell.length_a   1.000
_cell.length_b   1.000
_cell.length_c   1.000
_cell.angle_alpha   90.00
_cell.angle_beta   90.00
_cell.angle_gamma   90.00
#
_symmetry.space_group_name_H-M   'P 1'
#
loop_
_entity.id
_entity.type
_entity.pdbx_description
1 polymer ?
#
loop_
_entity_poly.entity_id
_entity_poly.type
_entity_poly.pdbx_seq_one_letter_code
_entity_poly.pdbx_strand_id
1 'polypeptide(L)'
;MTGIYVHIPFCVQKCLYCDFPSYGGISSYQEDYVAALCREIGASSYAGREADTLYFGGGTPSLLTAEQVGRIMAAVRATFSLGADAEITLEANPDSMDKEYAKELAALGINRVSLGVQSFCDEMLRFLRRIHTAEEAVRAVEDVYAAGIGNISVDLIYGLPGQSAAALRCDMETLLSLPIMHSSLYSLIVEAHTPLERLVAAGKVTLPSVEEVEAAGTLIREAMAASDFVHYEISAYCRPGYASRHNI
;
A
#
# COMPACT_ATOMS: atom_id res chain seq x y z
N MET A 1 5.13 21.42 7.03
CA MET A 1 4.30 20.73 6.05
C MET A 1 3.04 20.22 6.75
N THR A 2 1.90 20.22 6.08
CA THR A 2 0.66 19.63 6.60
C THR A 2 0.22 18.53 5.67
N GLY A 3 0.05 17.32 6.20
CA GLY A 3 -0.48 16.18 5.45
C GLY A 3 -1.96 15.96 5.79
N ILE A 4 -2.75 15.59 4.81
CA ILE A 4 -4.13 15.14 4.99
C ILE A 4 -4.16 13.62 4.80
N TYR A 5 -4.60 12.89 5.82
CA TYR A 5 -4.84 11.46 5.74
C TYR A 5 -6.34 11.18 5.69
N VAL A 6 -6.75 10.41 4.71
CA VAL A 6 -8.13 9.96 4.52
C VAL A 6 -8.18 8.45 4.76
N HIS A 7 -8.85 8.04 5.82
CA HIS A 7 -8.98 6.63 6.15
C HIS A 7 -10.14 5.98 5.40
N ILE A 8 -9.87 4.87 4.70
CA ILE A 8 -10.87 4.07 3.98
C ILE A 8 -10.91 2.67 4.58
N PRO A 9 -11.90 2.33 5.42
CA PRO A 9 -11.86 1.12 6.25
C PRO A 9 -12.32 -0.16 5.54
N PHE A 10 -12.51 -0.16 4.23
CA PHE A 10 -13.10 -1.28 3.50
C PHE A 10 -12.02 -2.24 3.00
N CYS A 11 -12.29 -3.55 3.14
CA CYS A 11 -11.52 -4.63 2.52
C CYS A 11 -12.51 -5.65 1.93
N VAL A 12 -12.10 -6.36 0.87
CA VAL A 12 -12.85 -7.54 0.39
C VAL A 12 -12.83 -8.61 1.47
N GLN A 13 -11.62 -8.92 1.96
CA GLN A 13 -11.40 -9.78 3.13
C GLN A 13 -10.21 -9.27 3.95
N LYS A 14 -10.19 -9.61 5.24
CA LYS A 14 -9.06 -9.24 6.10
C LYS A 14 -7.92 -10.23 5.94
N CYS A 15 -6.70 -9.73 5.72
CA CYS A 15 -5.49 -10.53 5.61
C CYS A 15 -5.15 -11.22 6.94
N LEU A 16 -4.37 -12.31 6.87
CA LEU A 16 -4.02 -13.14 8.02
C LEU A 16 -3.31 -12.36 9.14
N TYR A 17 -2.48 -11.40 8.77
CA TYR A 17 -1.56 -10.66 9.63
C TYR A 17 -2.06 -9.24 10.01
N CYS A 18 -3.12 -8.76 9.35
CA CYS A 18 -3.48 -7.33 9.41
C CYS A 18 -4.24 -6.99 10.70
N ASP A 19 -3.75 -5.98 11.43
CA ASP A 19 -4.36 -5.38 12.61
C ASP A 19 -5.00 -4.01 12.33
N PHE A 20 -4.80 -3.45 11.13
CA PHE A 20 -5.35 -2.14 10.78
C PHE A 20 -6.86 -2.06 11.00
N PRO A 21 -7.39 -0.88 11.36
CA PRO A 21 -8.82 -0.67 11.53
C PRO A 21 -9.55 -0.74 10.17
N SER A 22 -9.77 -1.97 9.72
CA SER A 22 -10.41 -2.30 8.45
C SER A 22 -11.40 -3.44 8.60
N TYR A 23 -12.42 -3.47 7.75
CA TYR A 23 -13.55 -4.38 7.86
C TYR A 23 -13.84 -5.03 6.50
N GLY A 24 -13.91 -6.37 6.49
CA GLY A 24 -14.33 -7.14 5.32
C GLY A 24 -15.85 -7.27 5.24
N GLY A 25 -16.38 -7.36 4.02
CA GLY A 25 -17.80 -7.68 3.79
C GLY A 25 -18.80 -6.58 4.11
N ILE A 26 -18.35 -5.32 4.24
CA ILE A 26 -19.22 -4.16 4.54
C ILE A 26 -19.27 -3.15 3.39
N SER A 27 -19.06 -3.58 2.15
CA SER A 27 -19.07 -2.70 0.97
C SER A 27 -20.40 -1.96 0.75
N SER A 28 -21.52 -2.49 1.24
CA SER A 28 -22.82 -1.82 1.19
C SER A 28 -22.86 -0.47 1.93
N TYR A 29 -21.91 -0.21 2.84
CA TYR A 29 -21.81 1.05 3.58
C TYR A 29 -20.91 2.09 2.91
N GLN A 30 -20.25 1.77 1.78
CA GLN A 30 -19.29 2.68 1.15
C GLN A 30 -19.91 4.03 0.80
N GLU A 31 -21.11 4.05 0.23
CA GLU A 31 -21.75 5.29 -0.18
C GLU A 31 -22.10 6.19 1.02
N ASP A 32 -22.68 5.61 2.07
CA ASP A 32 -22.99 6.34 3.30
C ASP A 32 -21.73 6.86 4.00
N TYR A 33 -20.67 6.04 3.98
CA TYR A 33 -19.37 6.41 4.54
C TYR A 33 -18.75 7.58 3.78
N VAL A 34 -18.70 7.52 2.45
CA VAL A 34 -18.16 8.60 1.61
C VAL A 34 -18.95 9.90 1.82
N ALA A 35 -20.28 9.80 1.89
CA ALA A 35 -21.12 10.96 2.18
C ALA A 35 -20.85 11.57 3.57
N ALA A 36 -20.65 10.72 4.59
CA ALA A 36 -20.29 11.16 5.94
C ALA A 36 -18.90 11.80 5.98
N LEU A 37 -17.92 11.15 5.34
CA LEU A 37 -16.53 11.63 5.25
C LEU A 37 -16.46 13.01 4.55
N CYS A 38 -17.17 13.21 3.44
CA CYS A 38 -17.23 14.51 2.79
C CYS A 38 -17.82 15.61 3.70
N ARG A 39 -18.83 15.27 4.53
CA ARG A 39 -19.35 16.23 5.53
C ARG A 39 -18.33 16.53 6.62
N GLU A 40 -17.62 15.53 7.12
CA GLU A 40 -16.56 15.68 8.12
C GLU A 40 -15.43 16.58 7.60
N ILE A 41 -14.97 16.33 6.37
CA ILE A 41 -13.96 17.17 5.70
C ILE A 41 -14.45 18.62 5.63
N GLY A 42 -15.69 18.85 5.16
CA GLY A 42 -16.26 20.20 5.03
C GLY A 42 -16.48 20.93 6.37
N ALA A 43 -16.63 20.19 7.47
CA ALA A 43 -16.78 20.72 8.83
C ALA A 43 -15.44 20.87 9.57
N SER A 44 -14.30 20.62 8.91
CA SER A 44 -13.00 20.64 9.54
C SER A 44 -12.66 22.02 10.14
N SER A 45 -12.18 22.04 11.39
CA SER A 45 -11.66 23.25 12.04
C SER A 45 -10.33 23.74 11.42
N TYR A 46 -9.75 22.98 10.52
CA TYR A 46 -8.52 23.30 9.78
C TYR A 46 -8.79 23.84 8.37
N ALA A 47 -10.04 24.21 8.05
CA ALA A 47 -10.39 24.77 6.76
C ALA A 47 -9.50 25.97 6.37
N GLY A 48 -9.11 26.04 5.10
CA GLY A 48 -8.22 27.06 4.55
C GLY A 48 -6.72 26.83 4.80
N ARG A 49 -6.31 25.80 5.56
CA ARG A 49 -4.89 25.48 5.70
C ARG A 49 -4.30 24.93 4.41
N GLU A 50 -3.04 25.26 4.19
CA GLU A 50 -2.23 24.68 3.11
C GLU A 50 -1.88 23.23 3.44
N ALA A 51 -1.95 22.36 2.44
CA ALA A 51 -1.54 20.96 2.55
C ALA A 51 -0.66 20.57 1.36
N ASP A 52 0.43 19.87 1.67
CA ASP A 52 1.43 19.40 0.70
C ASP A 52 1.22 17.95 0.28
N THR A 53 0.47 17.19 1.08
CA THR A 53 0.18 15.79 0.80
C THR A 53 -1.28 15.46 1.11
N LEU A 54 -1.85 14.57 0.29
CA LEU A 54 -3.12 13.91 0.54
C LEU A 54 -2.91 12.40 0.39
N TYR A 55 -3.26 11.64 1.42
CA TYR A 55 -3.02 10.21 1.45
C TYR A 55 -4.32 9.45 1.76
N PHE A 56 -4.73 8.61 0.82
CA PHE A 56 -5.83 7.66 0.99
C PHE A 56 -5.24 6.33 1.45
N GLY A 57 -5.50 5.95 2.68
CA GLY A 57 -4.98 4.72 3.27
C GLY A 57 -5.98 3.97 4.14
N GLY A 58 -5.54 2.91 4.79
CA GLY A 58 -6.31 2.17 5.80
C GLY A 58 -6.58 0.72 5.46
N GLY A 59 -7.75 0.39 4.95
CA GLY A 59 -8.09 -0.95 4.46
C GLY A 59 -7.61 -1.14 3.02
N THR A 60 -8.48 -0.80 2.08
CA THR A 60 -8.19 -0.87 0.64
C THR A 60 -8.89 0.29 -0.07
N PRO A 61 -8.27 1.47 -0.15
CA PRO A 61 -8.87 2.65 -0.78
C PRO A 61 -9.29 2.43 -2.24
N SER A 62 -8.58 1.57 -2.97
CA SER A 62 -8.91 1.21 -4.35
C SER A 62 -10.20 0.40 -4.53
N LEU A 63 -10.91 0.07 -3.46
CA LEU A 63 -12.28 -0.46 -3.53
C LEU A 63 -13.35 0.61 -3.73
N LEU A 64 -13.00 1.89 -3.56
CA LEU A 64 -13.89 2.99 -3.91
C LEU A 64 -13.95 3.14 -5.43
N THR A 65 -15.10 3.54 -5.96
CA THR A 65 -15.19 3.93 -7.37
C THR A 65 -14.45 5.24 -7.62
N ALA A 66 -14.03 5.51 -8.85
CA ALA A 66 -13.40 6.79 -9.20
C ALA A 66 -14.31 7.99 -8.90
N GLU A 67 -15.63 7.84 -9.04
CA GLU A 67 -16.61 8.86 -8.64
C GLU A 67 -16.54 9.15 -7.14
N GLN A 68 -16.48 8.10 -6.29
CA GLN A 68 -16.37 8.25 -4.84
C GLN A 68 -15.06 8.93 -4.43
N VAL A 69 -13.93 8.51 -5.04
CA VAL A 69 -12.63 9.19 -4.86
C VAL A 69 -12.72 10.66 -5.29
N GLY A 70 -13.33 10.93 -6.45
CA GLY A 70 -13.52 12.28 -6.97
C GLY A 70 -14.33 13.18 -6.03
N ARG A 71 -15.38 12.66 -5.40
CA ARG A 71 -16.18 13.39 -4.39
C ARG A 71 -15.35 13.76 -3.16
N ILE A 72 -14.55 12.83 -2.65
CA ILE A 72 -13.65 13.10 -1.52
C ILE A 72 -12.60 14.15 -1.91
N MET A 73 -11.98 13.99 -3.09
CA MET A 73 -11.02 14.98 -3.63
C MET A 73 -11.63 16.37 -3.75
N ALA A 74 -12.87 16.48 -4.24
CA ALA A 74 -13.59 17.74 -4.34
C ALA A 74 -13.84 18.37 -2.97
N ALA A 75 -14.25 17.58 -1.97
CA ALA A 75 -14.43 18.05 -0.60
C ALA A 75 -13.11 18.55 0.02
N VAL A 76 -12.00 17.81 -0.19
CA VAL A 76 -10.67 18.23 0.27
C VAL A 76 -10.27 19.57 -0.37
N ARG A 77 -10.37 19.69 -1.71
CA ARG A 77 -10.01 20.92 -2.43
C ARG A 77 -10.89 22.13 -2.10
N ALA A 78 -12.15 21.89 -1.73
CA ALA A 78 -13.05 22.94 -1.27
C ALA A 78 -12.74 23.42 0.15
N THR A 79 -12.13 22.56 0.97
CA THR A 79 -11.89 22.84 2.41
C THR A 79 -10.45 23.29 2.68
N PHE A 80 -9.48 22.73 1.96
CA PHE A 80 -8.04 22.97 2.17
C PHE A 80 -7.39 23.56 0.90
N SER A 81 -6.30 24.31 1.09
CA SER A 81 -5.45 24.77 0.00
C SER A 81 -4.42 23.68 -0.35
N LEU A 82 -4.79 22.75 -1.22
CA LEU A 82 -3.89 21.72 -1.68
C LEU A 82 -2.90 22.29 -2.71
N GLY A 83 -1.60 22.17 -2.44
CA GLY A 83 -0.54 22.69 -3.32
C GLY A 83 -0.65 22.14 -4.74
N ALA A 84 -0.23 22.91 -5.74
CA ALA A 84 -0.27 22.47 -7.13
C ALA A 84 0.64 21.27 -7.42
N ASP A 85 1.70 21.10 -6.62
CA ASP A 85 2.67 20.02 -6.66
C ASP A 85 2.46 19.01 -5.50
N ALA A 86 1.29 19.03 -4.84
CA ALA A 86 0.99 18.13 -3.74
C ALA A 86 1.14 16.66 -4.15
N GLU A 87 1.74 15.85 -3.27
CA GLU A 87 1.73 14.40 -3.44
C GLU A 87 0.35 13.87 -3.04
N ILE A 88 -0.31 13.23 -3.98
CA ILE A 88 -1.64 12.64 -3.75
C ILE A 88 -1.52 11.13 -3.94
N THR A 89 -1.49 10.42 -2.82
CA THR A 89 -1.28 8.97 -2.77
C THR A 89 -2.59 8.23 -2.57
N LEU A 90 -2.75 7.10 -3.26
CA LEU A 90 -3.80 6.14 -3.00
C LEU A 90 -3.20 4.75 -2.80
N GLU A 91 -3.51 4.11 -1.66
CA GLU A 91 -3.20 2.70 -1.43
C GLU A 91 -4.13 1.80 -2.21
N ALA A 92 -3.57 0.74 -2.77
CA ALA A 92 -4.32 -0.21 -3.58
C ALA A 92 -3.85 -1.65 -3.36
N ASN A 93 -4.75 -2.58 -3.61
CA ASN A 93 -4.39 -3.98 -3.81
C ASN A 93 -4.33 -4.28 -5.32
N PRO A 94 -3.46 -5.22 -5.76
CA PRO A 94 -3.39 -5.61 -7.17
C PRO A 94 -4.73 -6.05 -7.77
N ASP A 95 -5.54 -6.78 -7.01
CA ASP A 95 -6.86 -7.28 -7.43
C ASP A 95 -7.92 -6.19 -7.66
N SER A 96 -7.67 -4.98 -7.19
CA SER A 96 -8.58 -3.82 -7.34
C SER A 96 -8.00 -2.71 -8.21
N MET A 97 -6.95 -3.00 -8.99
CA MET A 97 -6.24 -2.01 -9.80
C MET A 97 -6.04 -2.54 -11.22
N ASP A 98 -6.79 -1.98 -12.14
CA ASP A 98 -6.61 -2.20 -13.58
C ASP A 98 -6.28 -0.89 -14.30
N LYS A 99 -5.95 -0.98 -15.57
CA LYS A 99 -5.52 0.15 -16.39
C LYS A 99 -6.58 1.24 -16.52
N GLU A 100 -7.84 0.88 -16.63
CA GLU A 100 -8.92 1.87 -16.84
C GLU A 100 -9.18 2.61 -15.53
N TYR A 101 -9.25 1.91 -14.41
CA TYR A 101 -9.37 2.55 -13.10
C TYR A 101 -8.15 3.42 -12.77
N ALA A 102 -6.94 2.97 -13.07
CA ALA A 102 -5.72 3.78 -12.89
C ALA A 102 -5.76 5.08 -13.72
N LYS A 103 -6.29 5.07 -14.96
CA LYS A 103 -6.50 6.27 -15.78
C LYS A 103 -7.51 7.23 -15.15
N GLU A 104 -8.61 6.69 -14.63
CA GLU A 104 -9.62 7.51 -13.94
C GLU A 104 -9.01 8.19 -12.70
N LEU A 105 -8.22 7.46 -11.91
CA LEU A 105 -7.50 8.00 -10.76
C LEU A 105 -6.49 9.09 -11.17
N ALA A 106 -5.72 8.86 -12.23
CA ALA A 106 -4.79 9.85 -12.77
C ALA A 106 -5.51 11.14 -13.21
N ALA A 107 -6.68 11.02 -13.86
CA ALA A 107 -7.50 12.15 -14.27
C ALA A 107 -8.05 12.95 -13.08
N LEU A 108 -8.27 12.32 -11.92
CA LEU A 108 -8.64 12.97 -10.67
C LEU A 108 -7.46 13.70 -9.99
N GLY A 109 -6.22 13.41 -10.42
CA GLY A 109 -5.00 13.99 -9.89
C GLY A 109 -4.27 13.12 -8.87
N ILE A 110 -4.62 11.82 -8.74
CA ILE A 110 -3.77 10.87 -8.02
C ILE A 110 -2.46 10.77 -8.79
N ASN A 111 -1.34 11.06 -8.14
CA ASN A 111 -0.02 11.07 -8.76
C ASN A 111 0.98 10.09 -8.11
N ARG A 112 0.55 9.39 -7.06
CA ARG A 112 1.29 8.29 -6.43
C ARG A 112 0.34 7.14 -6.07
N VAL A 113 0.74 5.90 -6.36
CA VAL A 113 0.01 4.69 -5.96
C VAL A 113 0.94 3.80 -5.14
N SER A 114 0.45 3.30 -3.98
CA SER A 114 1.13 2.28 -3.17
C SER A 114 0.40 0.95 -3.29
N LEU A 115 1.06 -0.04 -3.89
CA LEU A 115 0.50 -1.36 -4.15
C LEU A 115 0.92 -2.34 -3.06
N GLY A 116 -0.03 -2.82 -2.28
CA GLY A 116 0.18 -3.86 -1.28
C GLY A 116 0.32 -5.24 -1.92
N VAL A 117 1.46 -5.53 -2.52
CA VAL A 117 1.75 -6.80 -3.21
C VAL A 117 2.07 -7.90 -2.22
N GLN A 118 2.91 -7.63 -1.24
CA GLN A 118 3.39 -8.46 -0.14
C GLN A 118 4.39 -9.56 -0.54
N SER A 119 4.24 -10.22 -1.68
CA SER A 119 5.19 -11.19 -2.27
C SER A 119 4.87 -11.43 -3.75
N PHE A 120 5.85 -11.83 -4.54
CA PHE A 120 5.64 -12.36 -5.90
C PHE A 120 5.69 -13.90 -5.92
N CYS A 121 5.48 -14.54 -4.78
CA CYS A 121 5.36 -15.99 -4.64
C CYS A 121 3.91 -16.37 -4.27
N ASP A 122 3.21 -17.08 -5.13
CA ASP A 122 1.81 -17.46 -4.91
C ASP A 122 1.59 -18.31 -3.64
N GLU A 123 2.59 -19.07 -3.20
CA GLU A 123 2.52 -19.82 -1.94
C GLU A 123 2.46 -18.85 -0.75
N MET A 124 3.30 -17.83 -0.75
CA MET A 124 3.33 -16.80 0.30
C MET A 124 2.06 -15.95 0.26
N LEU A 125 1.57 -15.58 -0.92
CA LEU A 125 0.30 -14.86 -1.08
C LEU A 125 -0.87 -15.66 -0.51
N ARG A 126 -0.97 -16.95 -0.81
CA ARG A 126 -2.00 -17.83 -0.23
C ARG A 126 -1.88 -17.95 1.30
N PHE A 127 -0.66 -18.05 1.83
CA PHE A 127 -0.43 -18.05 3.28
C PHE A 127 -0.94 -16.76 3.91
N LEU A 128 -0.63 -15.61 3.32
CA LEU A 128 -1.07 -14.28 3.79
C LEU A 128 -2.57 -14.03 3.59
N ARG A 129 -3.30 -14.94 2.94
CA ARG A 129 -4.69 -14.79 2.49
C ARG A 129 -4.87 -13.60 1.55
N ARG A 130 -3.91 -13.38 0.66
CA ARG A 130 -4.07 -12.45 -0.45
C ARG A 130 -4.94 -13.10 -1.53
N ILE A 131 -5.76 -12.30 -2.19
CA ILE A 131 -6.70 -12.79 -3.22
C ILE A 131 -6.13 -12.64 -4.64
N HIS A 132 -5.07 -11.86 -4.81
CA HIS A 132 -4.34 -11.72 -6.08
C HIS A 132 -3.20 -12.76 -6.18
N THR A 133 -2.77 -13.01 -7.40
CA THR A 133 -1.60 -13.80 -7.77
C THR A 133 -0.37 -12.92 -8.03
N ALA A 134 0.80 -13.55 -8.11
CA ALA A 134 2.05 -12.86 -8.48
C ALA A 134 1.95 -12.19 -9.88
N GLU A 135 1.32 -12.88 -10.85
CA GLU A 135 1.10 -12.33 -12.20
C GLU A 135 0.18 -11.11 -12.18
N GLU A 136 -0.89 -11.14 -11.40
CA GLU A 136 -1.79 -9.99 -11.24
C GLU A 136 -1.09 -8.81 -10.56
N ALA A 137 -0.19 -9.07 -9.62
CA ALA A 137 0.61 -8.03 -8.98
C ALA A 137 1.55 -7.32 -9.97
N VAL A 138 2.25 -8.07 -10.82
CA VAL A 138 3.09 -7.51 -11.89
C VAL A 138 2.25 -6.67 -12.85
N ARG A 139 1.12 -7.23 -13.31
CA ARG A 139 0.20 -6.55 -14.23
C ARG A 139 -0.36 -5.25 -13.64
N ALA A 140 -0.73 -5.23 -12.36
CA ALA A 140 -1.22 -4.03 -11.71
C ALA A 140 -0.19 -2.89 -11.71
N VAL A 141 1.10 -3.20 -11.47
CA VAL A 141 2.19 -2.21 -11.57
C VAL A 141 2.31 -1.67 -12.99
N GLU A 142 2.29 -2.56 -14.01
CA GLU A 142 2.38 -2.18 -15.42
C GLU A 142 1.18 -1.34 -15.86
N ASP A 143 -0.02 -1.67 -15.41
CA ASP A 143 -1.26 -0.95 -15.70
C ASP A 143 -1.26 0.47 -15.11
N VAL A 144 -0.81 0.62 -13.85
CA VAL A 144 -0.64 1.93 -13.20
C VAL A 144 0.39 2.78 -13.95
N TYR A 145 1.53 2.19 -14.32
CA TYR A 145 2.55 2.88 -15.10
C TYR A 145 2.03 3.30 -16.48
N ALA A 146 1.34 2.39 -17.19
CA ALA A 146 0.75 2.66 -18.50
C ALA A 146 -0.40 3.69 -18.46
N ALA A 147 -1.03 3.89 -17.31
CA ALA A 147 -2.02 4.95 -17.09
C ALA A 147 -1.40 6.34 -16.88
N GLY A 148 -0.06 6.44 -16.79
CA GLY A 148 0.67 7.69 -16.61
C GLY A 148 1.05 8.04 -15.16
N ILE A 149 0.76 7.17 -14.20
CA ILE A 149 1.21 7.34 -12.81
C ILE A 149 2.58 6.69 -12.66
N GLY A 150 3.66 7.48 -12.76
CA GLY A 150 5.03 6.99 -12.67
C GLY A 150 5.56 6.85 -11.25
N ASN A 151 4.96 7.50 -10.25
CA ASN A 151 5.35 7.36 -8.85
C ASN A 151 4.62 6.17 -8.21
N ILE A 152 5.21 4.98 -8.37
CA ILE A 152 4.63 3.72 -7.88
C ILE A 152 5.48 3.19 -6.73
N SER A 153 4.82 2.86 -5.63
CA SER A 153 5.36 2.11 -4.49
C SER A 153 4.85 0.68 -4.52
N VAL A 154 5.73 -0.26 -4.21
CA VAL A 154 5.36 -1.67 -3.96
C VAL A 154 5.77 -2.05 -2.55
N ASP A 155 4.82 -2.60 -1.80
CA ASP A 155 5.04 -3.05 -0.44
C ASP A 155 5.21 -4.58 -0.44
N LEU A 156 6.32 -5.07 0.17
CA LEU A 156 6.59 -6.50 0.37
C LEU A 156 6.78 -6.82 1.85
N ILE A 157 6.46 -8.05 2.22
CA ILE A 157 6.70 -8.59 3.56
C ILE A 157 7.72 -9.71 3.48
N TYR A 158 8.78 -9.63 4.28
CA TYR A 158 9.78 -10.68 4.42
C TYR A 158 9.74 -11.32 5.81
N GLY A 159 10.47 -12.42 5.99
CA GLY A 159 10.42 -13.18 7.23
C GLY A 159 9.10 -13.93 7.40
N LEU A 160 8.49 -14.34 6.28
CA LEU A 160 7.26 -15.11 6.31
C LEU A 160 7.55 -16.57 6.69
N PRO A 161 6.66 -17.24 7.45
CA PRO A 161 6.74 -18.67 7.69
C PRO A 161 6.87 -19.46 6.39
N GLY A 162 7.94 -20.25 6.28
CA GLY A 162 8.24 -21.04 5.09
C GLY A 162 8.87 -20.29 3.91
N GLN A 163 9.10 -19.00 4.01
CA GLN A 163 9.78 -18.21 2.97
C GLN A 163 11.26 -18.62 2.89
N SER A 164 11.66 -19.23 1.79
CA SER A 164 13.06 -19.56 1.55
C SER A 164 13.86 -18.34 1.05
N ALA A 165 15.18 -18.35 1.25
CA ALA A 165 16.07 -17.33 0.68
C ALA A 165 15.96 -17.24 -0.86
N ALA A 166 15.67 -18.37 -1.53
CA ALA A 166 15.46 -18.38 -2.98
C ALA A 166 14.17 -17.67 -3.38
N ALA A 167 13.07 -17.88 -2.64
CA ALA A 167 11.81 -17.17 -2.87
C ALA A 167 11.97 -15.67 -2.66
N LEU A 168 12.64 -15.25 -1.59
CA LEU A 168 12.91 -13.85 -1.32
C LEU A 168 13.80 -13.20 -2.41
N ARG A 169 14.81 -13.93 -2.93
CA ARG A 169 15.61 -13.44 -4.08
C ARG A 169 14.74 -13.21 -5.30
N CYS A 170 13.84 -14.15 -5.62
CA CYS A 170 12.91 -14.01 -6.72
C CYS A 170 11.96 -12.81 -6.53
N ASP A 171 11.47 -12.59 -5.31
CA ASP A 171 10.69 -11.41 -4.96
C ASP A 171 11.49 -10.11 -5.25
N MET A 172 12.75 -10.05 -4.84
CA MET A 172 13.61 -8.87 -5.06
C MET A 172 13.98 -8.67 -6.53
N GLU A 173 14.29 -9.74 -7.26
CA GLU A 173 14.57 -9.69 -8.71
C GLU A 173 13.34 -9.19 -9.48
N THR A 174 12.15 -9.69 -9.16
CA THR A 174 10.91 -9.22 -9.76
C THR A 174 10.65 -7.76 -9.42
N LEU A 175 10.74 -7.38 -8.14
CA LEU A 175 10.55 -6.00 -7.68
C LEU A 175 11.44 -5.01 -8.46
N LEU A 176 12.74 -5.32 -8.56
CA LEU A 176 13.73 -4.44 -9.20
C LEU A 176 13.60 -4.38 -10.72
N SER A 177 12.90 -5.33 -11.34
CA SER A 177 12.61 -5.32 -12.78
C SER A 177 11.42 -4.44 -13.16
N LEU A 178 10.58 -4.07 -12.20
CA LEU A 178 9.36 -3.30 -12.41
C LEU A 178 9.62 -1.78 -12.48
N PRO A 179 8.76 -1.01 -13.17
CA PRO A 179 8.89 0.45 -13.30
C PRO A 179 8.43 1.18 -12.03
N ILE A 180 9.02 0.85 -10.89
CA ILE A 180 8.68 1.43 -9.59
C ILE A 180 9.70 2.50 -9.15
N MET A 181 9.26 3.43 -8.34
CA MET A 181 10.08 4.51 -7.78
C MET A 181 10.32 4.37 -6.28
N HIS A 182 9.52 3.55 -5.62
CA HIS A 182 9.55 3.38 -4.17
C HIS A 182 9.22 1.94 -3.80
N SER A 183 9.72 1.46 -2.66
CA SER A 183 9.32 0.19 -2.08
C SER A 183 9.39 0.26 -0.56
N SER A 184 8.38 -0.33 0.10
CA SER A 184 8.39 -0.58 1.53
C SER A 184 8.60 -2.08 1.77
N LEU A 185 9.64 -2.42 2.51
CA LEU A 185 10.06 -3.80 2.76
C LEU A 185 9.97 -4.06 4.26
N TYR A 186 8.86 -4.65 4.69
CA TYR A 186 8.55 -4.89 6.11
C TYR A 186 8.93 -6.29 6.53
N SER A 187 9.54 -6.45 7.70
CA SER A 187 9.56 -7.76 8.35
C SER A 187 8.16 -8.11 8.87
N LEU A 188 7.77 -9.38 8.78
CA LEU A 188 6.50 -9.82 9.37
C LEU A 188 6.52 -9.59 10.89
N ILE A 189 5.53 -8.86 11.37
CA ILE A 189 5.24 -8.72 12.80
C ILE A 189 3.93 -9.45 13.10
N VAL A 190 3.91 -10.23 14.17
CA VAL A 190 2.71 -10.91 14.63
C VAL A 190 1.98 -9.99 15.60
N GLU A 191 1.00 -9.27 15.07
CA GLU A 191 0.21 -8.34 15.85
C GLU A 191 -0.87 -9.05 16.69
N ALA A 192 -1.16 -8.49 17.86
CA ALA A 192 -2.17 -9.01 18.75
C ALA A 192 -3.58 -9.00 18.10
N HIS A 193 -4.39 -9.97 18.47
CA HIS A 193 -5.77 -10.13 17.99
C HIS A 193 -5.91 -10.50 16.50
N THR A 194 -4.81 -10.71 15.79
CA THR A 194 -4.85 -11.18 14.38
C THR A 194 -5.14 -12.68 14.28
N PRO A 195 -5.64 -13.16 13.14
CA PRO A 195 -5.74 -14.59 12.91
C PRO A 195 -4.36 -15.29 12.93
N LEU A 196 -3.28 -14.60 12.53
CA LEU A 196 -1.92 -15.12 12.56
C LEU A 196 -1.45 -15.41 13.99
N GLU A 197 -1.66 -14.48 14.93
CA GLU A 197 -1.35 -14.68 16.34
C GLU A 197 -1.98 -15.97 16.88
N ARG A 198 -3.27 -16.18 16.58
CA ARG A 198 -3.98 -17.38 17.01
C ARG A 198 -3.41 -18.66 16.43
N LEU A 199 -2.94 -18.65 15.18
CA LEU A 199 -2.30 -19.81 14.55
C LEU A 199 -0.94 -20.10 15.18
N VAL A 200 -0.16 -19.07 15.47
CA VAL A 200 1.14 -19.19 16.15
C VAL A 200 0.95 -19.72 17.57
N ALA A 201 0.04 -19.13 18.34
CA ALA A 201 -0.27 -19.57 19.71
C ALA A 201 -0.78 -21.03 19.77
N ALA A 202 -1.49 -21.48 18.74
CA ALA A 202 -1.96 -22.85 18.61
C ALA A 202 -0.90 -23.84 18.07
N GLY A 203 0.33 -23.38 17.81
CA GLY A 203 1.42 -24.21 17.25
C GLY A 203 1.17 -24.66 15.79
N LYS A 204 0.22 -24.04 15.08
CA LYS A 204 -0.12 -24.37 13.68
C LYS A 204 0.78 -23.66 12.67
N VAL A 205 1.45 -22.61 13.09
CA VAL A 205 2.41 -21.85 12.30
C VAL A 205 3.68 -21.68 13.13
N THR A 206 4.81 -22.04 12.55
CA THR A 206 6.15 -21.80 13.13
C THR A 206 6.72 -20.56 12.47
N LEU A 207 7.08 -19.58 13.27
CA LEU A 207 7.77 -18.37 12.80
C LEU A 207 9.23 -18.69 12.47
N PRO A 208 9.85 -17.96 11.52
CA PRO A 208 11.29 -18.05 11.31
C PRO A 208 12.04 -17.62 12.57
N SER A 209 13.24 -18.13 12.74
CA SER A 209 14.14 -17.70 13.81
C SER A 209 14.61 -16.24 13.59
N VAL A 210 15.13 -15.63 14.64
CA VAL A 210 15.69 -14.27 14.55
C VAL A 210 16.83 -14.23 13.51
N GLU A 211 17.67 -15.26 13.48
CA GLU A 211 18.78 -15.37 12.54
C GLU A 211 18.31 -15.49 11.09
N GLU A 212 17.20 -16.21 10.85
CA GLU A 212 16.59 -16.31 9.52
C GLU A 212 16.00 -14.97 9.06
N VAL A 213 15.35 -14.21 9.96
CA VAL A 213 14.83 -12.87 9.66
C VAL A 213 15.97 -11.88 9.40
N GLU A 214 17.06 -11.94 10.19
CA GLU A 214 18.25 -11.11 9.98
C GLU A 214 18.95 -11.42 8.65
N ALA A 215 19.04 -12.69 8.29
CA ALA A 215 19.58 -13.10 6.99
C ALA A 215 18.73 -12.61 5.83
N ALA A 216 17.40 -12.68 5.95
CA ALA A 216 16.46 -12.13 4.97
C ALA A 216 16.61 -10.62 4.82
N GLY A 217 16.68 -9.88 5.93
CA GLY A 217 16.93 -8.43 5.93
C GLY A 217 18.29 -8.06 5.32
N THR A 218 19.32 -8.91 5.51
CA THR A 218 20.64 -8.70 4.90
C THR A 218 20.57 -8.88 3.39
N LEU A 219 19.90 -9.93 2.90
CA LEU A 219 19.68 -10.16 1.47
C LEU A 219 18.99 -8.96 0.81
N ILE A 220 17.95 -8.43 1.45
CA ILE A 220 17.25 -7.24 0.96
C ILE A 220 18.19 -6.03 0.87
N ARG A 221 18.94 -5.74 1.94
CA ARG A 221 19.88 -4.61 1.95
C ARG A 221 20.93 -4.73 0.87
N GLU A 222 21.46 -5.93 0.64
CA GLU A 222 22.44 -6.20 -0.42
C GLU A 222 21.85 -5.99 -1.82
N ALA A 223 20.63 -6.50 -2.07
CA ALA A 223 19.93 -6.31 -3.34
C ALA A 223 19.61 -4.84 -3.61
N MET A 224 19.11 -4.12 -2.60
CA MET A 224 18.82 -2.69 -2.73
C MET A 224 20.09 -1.85 -2.88
N ALA A 225 21.17 -2.16 -2.19
CA ALA A 225 22.46 -1.48 -2.32
C ALA A 225 23.11 -1.69 -3.70
N ALA A 226 22.81 -2.78 -4.37
CA ALA A 226 23.26 -3.05 -5.74
C ALA A 226 22.41 -2.37 -6.82
N SER A 227 21.31 -1.72 -6.43
CA SER A 227 20.38 -1.00 -7.30
C SER A 227 20.56 0.52 -7.19
N ASP A 228 19.70 1.28 -7.86
CA ASP A 228 19.64 2.74 -7.77
C ASP A 228 18.66 3.26 -6.69
N PHE A 229 18.20 2.37 -5.79
CA PHE A 229 17.36 2.73 -4.66
C PHE A 229 18.20 3.19 -3.46
N VAL A 230 17.70 4.21 -2.77
CA VAL A 230 18.30 4.77 -1.55
C VAL A 230 17.42 4.42 -0.36
N HIS A 231 18.04 3.89 0.69
CA HIS A 231 17.38 3.64 1.98
C HIS A 231 17.23 4.97 2.73
N TYR A 232 16.02 5.43 3.01
CA TYR A 232 15.77 6.74 3.62
C TYR A 232 14.97 6.68 4.94
N GLU A 233 14.34 5.54 5.20
CA GLU A 233 13.55 5.26 6.41
C GLU A 233 13.69 3.77 6.73
N ILE A 234 13.30 3.32 7.94
CA ILE A 234 13.55 1.96 8.47
C ILE A 234 13.20 0.85 7.47
N SER A 235 12.04 0.95 6.83
CA SER A 235 11.52 -0.06 5.90
C SER A 235 11.48 0.43 4.46
N ALA A 236 11.76 1.72 4.20
CA ALA A 236 11.46 2.32 2.91
C ALA A 236 12.71 2.64 2.10
N TYR A 237 12.62 2.30 0.82
CA TYR A 237 13.62 2.55 -0.21
C TYR A 237 12.98 3.31 -1.37
N CYS A 238 13.71 4.24 -1.96
CA CYS A 238 13.21 4.97 -3.13
C CYS A 238 14.34 5.31 -4.11
N ARG A 239 13.98 5.55 -5.37
CA ARG A 239 14.87 6.25 -6.29
C ARG A 239 15.06 7.70 -5.85
N PRO A 240 16.19 8.35 -6.12
CA PRO A 240 16.42 9.73 -5.73
C PRO A 240 15.27 10.65 -6.14
N GLY A 241 14.71 11.40 -5.16
CA GLY A 241 13.59 12.32 -5.37
C GLY A 241 12.19 11.72 -5.20
N TYR A 242 12.07 10.41 -4.88
CA TYR A 242 10.79 9.72 -4.73
C TYR A 242 10.50 9.22 -3.31
N ALA A 243 11.16 9.78 -2.29
CA ALA A 243 10.76 9.52 -0.90
C ALA A 243 9.29 9.95 -0.69
N SER A 244 8.51 9.14 0.03
CA SER A 244 7.12 9.47 0.32
C SER A 244 7.04 10.75 1.14
N ARG A 245 6.49 11.82 0.56
CA ARG A 245 6.39 13.12 1.22
C ARG A 245 5.43 13.11 2.41
N HIS A 246 4.48 12.18 2.40
CA HIS A 246 3.54 12.02 3.51
C HIS A 246 4.20 11.41 4.76
N ASN A 247 5.28 10.63 4.59
CA ASN A 247 5.95 9.89 5.67
C ASN A 247 7.18 10.61 6.26
N ILE A 248 7.56 11.79 5.73
CA ILE A 248 8.74 12.54 6.15
C ILE A 248 8.42 13.95 6.73
#